data_08d2eabe3dbe58615d7c0e89a51b1ab8
#
_entry.id   08d2eabe3dbe58615d7c0e89a51b1ab8
#
_cell.length_a   1.000
_cell.length_b   1.000
_cell.length_c   1.000
_cell.angle_alpha   90.00
_cell.angle_beta   90.00
_cell.angle_gamma   90.00
#
_symmetry.space_group_name_H-M   'P 1'
#
loop_
_entity.id
_entity.type
_entity.pdbx_description
1 polymer ?
#
loop_
_entity_poly.entity_id
_entity_poly.type
_entity_poly.pdbx_seq_one_letter_code
_entity_poly.pdbx_strand_id
1 'polypeptide(L)'
;MKNEEKDKRYVYIRVRDICIIGVIIIVLSLLWNFRDKVETLLLNNHNEAKYIAISSLPFNSNGKINYLDKDGKTVKVVNKDLYRGYRYIEHNGDMYISNKDNNILKIGKDGSLKDFEIIKKDIFKKDNRGIYVDRMCIDNDKMYMTHSLVGKTDIYVKDMTGQEEGKKLTEIPYDIRNMCIIKDEIILTADRFEDLVNIKSDIIILDKNTGKIKKVSKHDEYIETYNMRKDNENNIYVETLKRRLTDEELDKPKKENNELYDRYISKLNIYNNTIEDIVVDGKKLMGNLLRVEDKNMYAYDDKEDKFKVIDLKENKEVFSEKIDGYIRSTYFKDDKLYMNIGTKDKTYMYIYDVKTNKIIEKKEFKVDENRDNTIFPIT
;
A
#
# COMPACT_ATOMS: atom_id res chain seq x y z
N MET A 1 -60.43 -46.74 13.63
CA MET A 1 -60.18 -45.63 14.55
C MET A 1 -58.77 -45.49 15.12
N LYS A 2 -57.96 -46.52 15.24
CA LYS A 2 -56.58 -46.37 15.78
C LYS A 2 -55.54 -45.80 14.76
N ASN A 3 -55.76 -45.86 13.49
CA ASN A 3 -54.82 -45.37 12.48
C ASN A 3 -54.92 -43.86 12.19
N GLU A 4 -56.13 -43.30 12.30
CA GLU A 4 -56.32 -41.83 12.11
C GLU A 4 -55.70 -40.97 13.19
N GLU A 5 -55.62 -41.45 14.41
CA GLU A 5 -55.00 -40.73 15.52
C GLU A 5 -53.49 -40.70 15.44
N LYS A 6 -52.86 -41.76 14.88
CA LYS A 6 -51.40 -41.74 14.62
C LYS A 6 -51.01 -40.76 13.53
N ASP A 7 -51.79 -40.67 12.45
CA ASP A 7 -51.50 -39.75 11.37
C ASP A 7 -51.65 -38.26 11.78
N LYS A 8 -52.64 -37.96 12.63
CA LYS A 8 -52.79 -36.60 13.17
C LYS A 8 -51.60 -36.17 14.05
N ARG A 9 -51.06 -37.09 14.83
CA ARG A 9 -49.85 -36.80 15.64
C ARG A 9 -48.61 -36.55 14.81
N TYR A 10 -48.43 -37.33 13.73
CA TYR A 10 -47.28 -37.15 12.82
C TYR A 10 -47.34 -35.83 12.08
N VAL A 11 -48.51 -35.43 11.61
CA VAL A 11 -48.68 -34.13 10.94
C VAL A 11 -48.43 -32.96 11.94
N TYR A 12 -48.89 -33.08 13.18
CA TYR A 12 -48.71 -32.04 14.20
C TYR A 12 -47.21 -31.88 14.59
N ILE A 13 -46.49 -32.99 14.73
CA ILE A 13 -45.03 -32.95 15.02
C ILE A 13 -44.27 -32.29 13.85
N ARG A 14 -44.59 -32.63 12.58
CA ARG A 14 -43.95 -32.03 11.43
C ARG A 14 -44.20 -30.51 11.30
N VAL A 15 -45.39 -30.06 11.52
CA VAL A 15 -45.74 -28.63 11.49
C VAL A 15 -45.00 -27.87 12.56
N ARG A 16 -44.91 -28.39 13.79
CA ARG A 16 -44.16 -27.79 14.89
C ARG A 16 -42.67 -27.71 14.56
N ASP A 17 -42.08 -28.77 14.00
CA ASP A 17 -40.67 -28.80 13.68
C ASP A 17 -40.34 -27.84 12.51
N ILE A 18 -41.22 -27.69 11.54
CA ILE A 18 -41.11 -26.70 10.46
C ILE A 18 -41.18 -25.28 11.03
N CYS A 19 -42.07 -25.01 11.98
CA CYS A 19 -42.15 -23.69 12.64
C CYS A 19 -40.89 -23.37 13.45
N ILE A 20 -40.34 -24.36 14.16
CA ILE A 20 -39.08 -24.17 14.93
C ILE A 20 -37.93 -23.88 13.98
N ILE A 21 -37.79 -24.64 12.88
CA ILE A 21 -36.74 -24.39 11.86
C ILE A 21 -36.95 -23.01 11.25
N GLY A 22 -38.16 -22.60 10.91
CA GLY A 22 -38.46 -21.27 10.40
C GLY A 22 -38.03 -20.15 11.34
N VAL A 23 -38.33 -20.29 12.64
CA VAL A 23 -37.89 -19.32 13.65
C VAL A 23 -36.37 -19.28 13.78
N ILE A 24 -35.69 -20.42 13.76
CA ILE A 24 -34.21 -20.48 13.80
C ILE A 24 -33.62 -19.78 12.58
N ILE A 25 -34.13 -20.00 11.39
CA ILE A 25 -33.66 -19.34 10.16
C ILE A 25 -33.88 -17.81 10.24
N ILE A 26 -35.01 -17.35 10.74
CA ILE A 26 -35.29 -15.92 10.92
C ILE A 26 -34.33 -15.32 11.95
N VAL A 27 -34.10 -15.98 13.09
CA VAL A 27 -33.17 -15.52 14.12
C VAL A 27 -31.74 -15.48 13.57
N LEU A 28 -31.30 -16.50 12.86
CA LEU A 28 -29.97 -16.52 12.22
C LEU A 28 -29.84 -15.44 11.16
N SER A 29 -30.87 -15.20 10.35
CA SER A 29 -30.89 -14.11 9.35
C SER A 29 -30.86 -12.74 10.01
N LEU A 30 -31.60 -12.54 11.11
CA LEU A 30 -31.52 -11.30 11.89
C LEU A 30 -30.16 -11.14 12.52
N LEU A 31 -29.58 -12.15 13.12
CA LEU A 31 -28.23 -12.10 13.68
C LEU A 31 -27.17 -11.79 12.62
N TRP A 32 -27.33 -12.35 11.40
CA TRP A 32 -26.47 -12.04 10.26
C TRP A 32 -26.59 -10.59 9.82
N ASN A 33 -27.80 -10.06 9.69
CA ASN A 33 -28.04 -8.66 9.34
C ASN A 33 -27.67 -7.67 10.47
N PHE A 34 -27.76 -8.10 11.72
CA PHE A 34 -27.33 -7.32 12.87
C PHE A 34 -25.81 -7.39 13.12
N ARG A 35 -25.14 -8.43 12.59
CA ARG A 35 -23.70 -8.59 12.76
C ARG A 35 -22.92 -7.35 12.30
N ASP A 36 -23.21 -6.81 11.12
CA ASP A 36 -22.56 -5.62 10.61
C ASP A 36 -22.88 -4.36 11.42
N LYS A 37 -24.11 -4.27 11.97
CA LYS A 37 -24.49 -3.17 12.86
C LYS A 37 -23.88 -3.31 14.25
N VAL A 38 -23.78 -4.51 14.79
CA VAL A 38 -23.13 -4.80 16.07
C VAL A 38 -21.62 -4.60 15.94
N GLU A 39 -21.01 -5.03 14.85
CA GLU A 39 -19.60 -4.72 14.55
C GLU A 39 -19.39 -3.20 14.48
N THR A 40 -20.30 -2.45 13.87
CA THR A 40 -20.24 -0.97 13.83
C THR A 40 -20.43 -0.33 15.21
N LEU A 41 -21.32 -0.88 16.04
CA LEU A 41 -21.54 -0.40 17.42
C LEU A 41 -20.38 -0.76 18.36
N LEU A 42 -19.79 -1.94 18.19
CA LEU A 42 -18.56 -2.33 18.90
C LEU A 42 -17.33 -1.54 18.39
N LEU A 43 -17.41 -1.00 17.15
CA LEU A 43 -16.40 -0.10 16.58
C LEU A 43 -16.27 1.23 17.35
N ASN A 44 -17.31 1.68 18.02
CA ASN A 44 -17.28 2.96 18.74
C ASN A 44 -16.60 2.90 20.12
N ASN A 45 -16.15 1.73 20.58
CA ASN A 45 -15.41 1.57 21.84
C ASN A 45 -13.89 1.44 21.59
N HIS A 46 -13.30 2.39 20.82
CA HIS A 46 -11.86 2.40 20.50
C HIS A 46 -10.99 3.03 21.60
N ASN A 47 -11.53 3.40 22.75
CA ASN A 47 -10.82 4.18 23.76
C ASN A 47 -9.52 3.54 24.27
N GLU A 48 -9.29 2.25 24.02
CA GLU A 48 -8.08 1.53 24.44
C GLU A 48 -7.06 1.31 23.30
N ALA A 49 -7.48 1.39 22.05
CA ALA A 49 -6.57 1.17 20.92
C ALA A 49 -5.63 2.37 20.72
N LYS A 50 -4.35 2.08 20.54
CA LYS A 50 -3.29 3.05 20.25
C LYS A 50 -2.65 2.85 18.89
N TYR A 51 -2.81 1.67 18.34
CA TYR A 51 -2.25 1.32 17.04
C TYR A 51 -3.26 0.51 16.22
N ILE A 52 -3.10 0.59 14.92
CA ILE A 52 -3.74 -0.31 13.96
C ILE A 52 -2.66 -1.10 13.25
N ALA A 53 -2.81 -2.42 13.19
CA ALA A 53 -1.99 -3.29 12.35
C ALA A 53 -2.84 -3.85 11.21
N ILE A 54 -2.42 -3.56 9.99
CA ILE A 54 -3.00 -4.12 8.78
C ILE A 54 -2.20 -5.35 8.42
N SER A 55 -2.86 -6.49 8.42
CA SER A 55 -2.24 -7.79 8.07
C SER A 55 -2.85 -8.31 6.79
N SER A 56 -2.06 -8.46 5.74
CA SER A 56 -2.52 -8.97 4.44
C SER A 56 -1.58 -10.04 3.90
N LEU A 57 -2.12 -10.92 3.07
CA LEU A 57 -1.31 -11.83 2.26
C LEU A 57 -1.04 -11.19 0.89
N PRO A 58 0.14 -11.38 0.29
CA PRO A 58 0.54 -10.69 -0.94
C PRO A 58 -0.41 -10.88 -2.13
N PHE A 59 -1.10 -12.01 -2.19
CA PHE A 59 -1.96 -12.39 -3.32
C PHE A 59 -3.35 -12.87 -2.89
N ASN A 60 -3.73 -12.65 -1.63
CA ASN A 60 -5.01 -13.10 -1.10
C ASN A 60 -5.83 -11.91 -0.60
N SER A 61 -7.14 -11.94 -0.83
CA SER A 61 -8.06 -10.89 -0.42
C SER A 61 -8.41 -10.91 1.07
N ASN A 62 -7.95 -11.91 1.83
CA ASN A 62 -8.26 -12.06 3.25
C ASN A 62 -7.33 -11.20 4.11
N GLY A 63 -7.60 -9.92 4.22
CA GLY A 63 -6.89 -9.01 5.13
C GLY A 63 -7.53 -8.96 6.50
N LYS A 64 -6.74 -8.57 7.50
CA LYS A 64 -7.19 -8.30 8.87
C LYS A 64 -6.72 -6.92 9.29
N ILE A 65 -7.59 -6.21 9.98
CA ILE A 65 -7.26 -4.96 10.66
C ILE A 65 -7.33 -5.25 12.16
N ASN A 66 -6.18 -5.24 12.80
CA ASN A 66 -6.07 -5.48 14.23
C ASN A 66 -5.91 -4.15 14.94
N TYR A 67 -6.78 -3.87 15.90
CA TYR A 67 -6.63 -2.74 16.80
C TYR A 67 -5.81 -3.21 18.00
N LEU A 68 -4.76 -2.48 18.32
CA LEU A 68 -3.79 -2.86 19.33
C LEU A 68 -3.77 -1.79 20.44
N ASP A 69 -3.67 -2.23 21.68
CA ASP A 69 -3.48 -1.34 22.83
C ASP A 69 -2.07 -0.75 22.90
N LYS A 70 -1.80 0.03 23.93
CA LYS A 70 -0.48 0.62 24.18
C LYS A 70 0.64 -0.43 24.31
N ASP A 71 0.33 -1.65 24.70
CA ASP A 71 1.28 -2.74 24.91
C ASP A 71 1.42 -3.64 23.66
N GLY A 72 0.71 -3.31 22.58
CA GLY A 72 0.72 -4.05 21.32
C GLY A 72 -0.14 -5.30 21.33
N LYS A 73 -1.00 -5.46 22.33
CA LYS A 73 -1.96 -6.57 22.42
C LYS A 73 -3.20 -6.25 21.58
N THR A 74 -3.67 -7.22 20.82
CA THR A 74 -4.89 -7.09 20.03
C THR A 74 -6.12 -6.96 20.94
N VAL A 75 -6.82 -5.83 20.81
CA VAL A 75 -8.09 -5.56 21.51
C VAL A 75 -9.29 -5.80 20.61
N LYS A 76 -9.10 -5.75 19.28
CA LYS A 76 -10.16 -5.98 18.30
C LYS A 76 -9.60 -6.42 16.96
N VAL A 77 -10.34 -7.24 16.23
CA VAL A 77 -10.01 -7.66 14.86
C VAL A 77 -11.20 -7.38 13.95
N VAL A 78 -10.93 -6.77 12.80
CA VAL A 78 -11.89 -6.59 11.71
C VAL A 78 -11.36 -7.27 10.47
N ASN A 79 -12.15 -8.19 9.90
CA ASN A 79 -11.80 -8.82 8.63
C ASN A 79 -12.21 -7.90 7.48
N LYS A 80 -11.29 -7.67 6.55
CA LYS A 80 -11.52 -6.86 5.36
C LYS A 80 -10.82 -7.49 4.16
N ASP A 81 -11.45 -7.41 3.01
CA ASP A 81 -10.87 -7.85 1.74
C ASP A 81 -9.85 -6.83 1.25
N LEU A 82 -8.64 -6.85 1.80
CA LEU A 82 -7.56 -5.93 1.46
C LEU A 82 -6.67 -6.55 0.39
N TYR A 83 -6.34 -5.77 -0.63
CA TYR A 83 -5.38 -6.16 -1.64
C TYR A 83 -4.06 -5.45 -1.40
N ARG A 84 -2.99 -6.24 -1.12
CA ARG A 84 -1.66 -5.71 -0.85
C ARG A 84 -1.69 -4.56 0.17
N GLY A 85 -2.13 -4.83 1.39
CA GLY A 85 -2.30 -3.84 2.46
C GLY A 85 -1.05 -3.04 2.84
N TYR A 86 0.12 -3.39 2.28
CA TYR A 86 1.34 -2.60 2.37
C TYR A 86 1.41 -1.42 1.38
N ARG A 87 0.47 -1.34 0.41
CA ARG A 87 0.35 -0.22 -0.52
C ARG A 87 -0.72 0.72 -0.04
N TYR A 88 -0.30 1.76 0.60
CA TYR A 88 -1.17 2.80 1.11
C TYR A 88 -0.60 4.18 0.78
N ILE A 89 -1.45 5.16 0.88
CA ILE A 89 -1.06 6.57 0.86
C ILE A 89 -1.60 7.26 2.09
N GLU A 90 -0.85 8.25 2.57
CA GLU A 90 -1.22 9.10 3.68
C GLU A 90 -1.68 10.45 3.14
N HIS A 91 -2.78 10.97 3.70
CA HIS A 91 -3.24 12.31 3.39
C HIS A 91 -4.03 12.88 4.57
N ASN A 92 -3.60 14.03 5.08
CA ASN A 92 -4.22 14.73 6.21
C ASN A 92 -4.38 13.87 7.48
N GLY A 93 -3.44 12.96 7.70
CA GLY A 93 -3.44 12.04 8.85
C GLY A 93 -4.34 10.81 8.69
N ASP A 94 -5.05 10.70 7.57
CA ASP A 94 -5.80 9.51 7.19
C ASP A 94 -4.95 8.61 6.28
N MET A 95 -5.23 7.31 6.30
CA MET A 95 -4.62 6.34 5.39
C MET A 95 -5.65 5.79 4.41
N TYR A 96 -5.20 5.59 3.18
CA TYR A 96 -6.02 5.07 2.10
C TYR A 96 -5.35 3.82 1.55
N ILE A 97 -6.08 2.70 1.55
CA ILE A 97 -5.57 1.38 1.19
C ILE A 97 -6.46 0.79 0.11
N SER A 98 -5.85 0.21 -0.91
CA SER A 98 -6.60 -0.53 -1.93
C SER A 98 -7.34 -1.71 -1.31
N ASN A 99 -8.63 -1.79 -1.57
CA ASN A 99 -9.51 -2.89 -1.17
C ASN A 99 -9.90 -3.70 -2.41
N LYS A 100 -10.51 -4.87 -2.21
CA LYS A 100 -11.11 -5.66 -3.27
C LYS A 100 -12.24 -4.89 -3.96
N ASP A 101 -12.49 -5.22 -5.21
CA ASP A 101 -13.60 -4.67 -6.02
C ASP A 101 -13.52 -3.14 -6.27
N ASN A 102 -12.33 -2.59 -6.45
CA ASN A 102 -12.05 -1.17 -6.76
C ASN A 102 -12.45 -0.18 -5.67
N ASN A 103 -12.59 -0.64 -4.48
CA ASN A 103 -12.82 0.22 -3.34
C ASN A 103 -11.49 0.59 -2.69
N ILE A 104 -11.47 1.71 -2.03
CA ILE A 104 -10.41 2.11 -1.13
C ILE A 104 -10.98 2.09 0.28
N LEU A 105 -10.25 1.47 1.18
CA LEU A 105 -10.52 1.60 2.59
C LEU A 105 -9.80 2.85 3.09
N LYS A 106 -10.56 3.81 3.61
CA LYS A 106 -10.05 4.92 4.38
C LYS A 106 -9.98 4.50 5.85
N ILE A 107 -8.82 4.66 6.46
CA ILE A 107 -8.62 4.53 7.89
C ILE A 107 -8.34 5.93 8.44
N GLY A 108 -9.26 6.43 9.25
CA GLY A 108 -9.14 7.74 9.87
C GLY A 108 -8.02 7.77 10.92
N LYS A 109 -7.49 8.96 11.18
CA LYS A 109 -6.50 9.18 12.25
C LYS A 109 -6.98 8.73 13.63
N ASP A 110 -8.29 8.65 13.83
CA ASP A 110 -8.97 8.14 15.02
C ASP A 110 -9.19 6.63 14.98
N GLY A 111 -8.74 5.94 13.95
CA GLY A 111 -8.94 4.51 13.74
C GLY A 111 -10.28 4.14 13.12
N SER A 112 -11.13 5.09 12.77
CA SER A 112 -12.40 4.82 12.07
C SER A 112 -12.15 4.21 10.69
N LEU A 113 -13.04 3.30 10.27
CA LEU A 113 -12.98 2.65 8.97
C LEU A 113 -14.12 3.14 8.09
N LYS A 114 -13.82 3.53 6.88
CA LYS A 114 -14.80 3.92 5.89
C LYS A 114 -14.43 3.35 4.52
N ASP A 115 -15.35 2.60 3.92
CA ASP A 115 -15.19 2.18 2.54
C ASP A 115 -15.50 3.37 1.61
N PHE A 116 -14.64 3.53 0.62
CA PHE A 116 -14.65 4.64 -0.31
C PHE A 116 -14.79 4.07 -1.72
N GLU A 117 -16.00 4.08 -2.26
CA GLU A 117 -16.26 3.56 -3.59
C GLU A 117 -15.67 4.50 -4.65
N ILE A 118 -14.81 3.94 -5.51
CA ILE A 118 -14.13 4.74 -6.53
C ILE A 118 -14.91 4.74 -7.83
N ILE A 119 -15.40 3.56 -8.22
CA ILE A 119 -16.01 3.33 -9.53
C ILE A 119 -17.13 2.32 -9.37
N LYS A 120 -18.27 2.55 -10.04
CA LYS A 120 -19.38 1.58 -10.02
C LYS A 120 -18.94 0.21 -10.54
N LYS A 121 -19.34 -0.81 -9.81
CA LYS A 121 -19.08 -2.23 -10.13
C LYS A 121 -19.53 -2.65 -11.55
N ASP A 122 -20.49 -1.93 -12.14
CA ASP A 122 -21.10 -2.30 -13.41
C ASP A 122 -20.19 -2.06 -14.63
N ILE A 123 -19.22 -1.15 -14.53
CA ILE A 123 -18.27 -0.87 -15.61
C ILE A 123 -17.34 -2.08 -15.85
N PHE A 124 -17.13 -2.91 -14.85
CA PHE A 124 -16.12 -3.98 -14.85
C PHE A 124 -16.68 -5.40 -14.91
N LYS A 125 -18.00 -5.58 -14.83
CA LYS A 125 -18.64 -6.90 -14.92
C LYS A 125 -18.36 -7.64 -16.23
N LYS A 126 -17.91 -6.94 -17.28
CA LYS A 126 -17.62 -7.55 -18.58
C LYS A 126 -16.37 -8.41 -18.64
N ASP A 127 -15.41 -8.18 -17.74
CA ASP A 127 -14.08 -8.78 -17.87
C ASP A 127 -13.73 -9.88 -16.86
N ASN A 128 -14.62 -10.24 -15.93
CA ASN A 128 -14.42 -11.28 -14.88
C ASN A 128 -13.06 -11.24 -14.15
N ARG A 129 -12.29 -10.16 -14.29
CA ARG A 129 -11.01 -9.95 -13.66
C ARG A 129 -11.18 -9.01 -12.47
N GLY A 130 -10.74 -9.45 -11.31
CA GLY A 130 -10.70 -8.59 -10.13
C GLY A 130 -9.90 -7.34 -10.48
N ILE A 131 -10.49 -6.17 -10.29
CA ILE A 131 -9.84 -4.90 -10.56
C ILE A 131 -9.24 -4.43 -9.25
N TYR A 132 -7.97 -4.11 -9.29
CA TYR A 132 -7.23 -3.62 -8.14
C TYR A 132 -6.62 -2.27 -8.47
N VAL A 133 -6.70 -1.36 -7.54
CA VAL A 133 -5.95 -0.12 -7.61
C VAL A 133 -4.48 -0.45 -7.33
N ASP A 134 -3.63 -0.28 -8.34
CA ASP A 134 -2.21 -0.61 -8.20
C ASP A 134 -1.40 0.51 -7.58
N ARG A 135 -1.66 1.74 -7.99
CA ARG A 135 -1.00 2.94 -7.46
C ARG A 135 -2.02 4.01 -7.17
N MET A 136 -1.73 4.79 -6.16
CA MET A 136 -2.54 5.93 -5.74
C MET A 136 -1.64 7.13 -5.50
N CYS A 137 -2.16 8.30 -5.80
CA CYS A 137 -1.53 9.57 -5.45
C CYS A 137 -2.62 10.59 -5.15
N ILE A 138 -2.43 11.41 -4.14
CA ILE A 138 -3.37 12.51 -3.80
C ILE A 138 -2.69 13.84 -4.09
N ASP A 139 -3.43 14.70 -4.79
CA ASP A 139 -3.04 16.09 -5.03
C ASP A 139 -4.22 16.98 -4.71
N ASN A 140 -4.08 17.83 -3.71
CA ASN A 140 -5.17 18.57 -3.08
C ASN A 140 -6.31 17.60 -2.68
N ASP A 141 -7.53 17.84 -3.13
CA ASP A 141 -8.70 16.99 -2.83
C ASP A 141 -9.00 15.96 -3.93
N LYS A 142 -8.05 15.69 -4.81
CA LYS A 142 -8.21 14.69 -5.87
C LYS A 142 -7.29 13.50 -5.68
N MET A 143 -7.87 12.32 -5.75
CA MET A 143 -7.15 11.06 -5.77
C MET A 143 -7.02 10.57 -7.20
N TYR A 144 -5.80 10.31 -7.62
CA TYR A 144 -5.45 9.70 -8.88
C TYR A 144 -5.05 8.24 -8.63
N MET A 145 -5.50 7.36 -9.50
CA MET A 145 -5.36 5.92 -9.31
C MET A 145 -5.04 5.23 -10.62
N THR A 146 -4.20 4.22 -10.57
CA THR A 146 -3.93 3.35 -11.71
C THR A 146 -4.58 2.00 -11.52
N HIS A 147 -5.08 1.49 -12.62
CA HIS A 147 -5.54 0.12 -12.77
C HIS A 147 -4.79 -0.52 -13.94
N SER A 148 -3.84 -1.39 -13.62
CA SER A 148 -3.00 -2.02 -14.64
C SER A 148 -3.64 -3.31 -15.14
N LEU A 149 -3.74 -3.39 -16.47
CA LEU A 149 -4.00 -4.60 -17.24
C LEU A 149 -2.71 -4.97 -17.95
N VAL A 150 -2.57 -6.22 -18.39
CA VAL A 150 -1.39 -6.63 -19.14
C VAL A 150 -1.18 -5.73 -20.37
N GLY A 151 -0.06 -5.01 -20.39
CA GLY A 151 0.34 -4.12 -21.49
C GLY A 151 -0.39 -2.79 -21.55
N LYS A 152 -1.27 -2.47 -20.59
CA LYS A 152 -1.95 -1.17 -20.53
C LYS A 152 -2.39 -0.81 -19.12
N THR A 153 -2.55 0.47 -18.88
CA THR A 153 -3.02 1.00 -17.60
C THR A 153 -4.09 2.06 -17.80
N ASP A 154 -5.20 1.88 -17.10
CA ASP A 154 -6.22 2.90 -16.96
C ASP A 154 -5.88 3.83 -15.80
N ILE A 155 -6.03 5.13 -15.99
CA ILE A 155 -5.86 6.14 -14.96
C ILE A 155 -7.21 6.76 -14.65
N TYR A 156 -7.56 6.78 -13.39
CA TYR A 156 -8.80 7.35 -12.86
C TYR A 156 -8.52 8.54 -11.95
N VAL A 157 -9.46 9.47 -11.88
CA VAL A 157 -9.44 10.58 -10.95
C VAL A 157 -10.76 10.66 -10.22
N LYS A 158 -10.71 10.82 -8.89
CA LYS A 158 -11.87 11.02 -8.02
C LYS A 158 -11.67 12.23 -7.14
N ASP A 159 -12.71 13.06 -7.05
CA ASP A 159 -12.81 14.09 -6.04
C ASP A 159 -13.10 13.45 -4.68
N MET A 160 -12.27 13.72 -3.68
CA MET A 160 -12.36 13.12 -2.35
C MET A 160 -13.41 13.81 -1.46
N THR A 161 -13.79 15.03 -1.79
CA THR A 161 -14.80 15.82 -1.06
C THR A 161 -16.20 15.55 -1.59
N GLY A 162 -16.30 15.15 -2.86
CA GLY A 162 -17.56 14.89 -3.55
C GLY A 162 -18.07 13.45 -3.39
N GLN A 163 -19.38 13.30 -3.57
CA GLN A 163 -20.03 12.00 -3.67
C GLN A 163 -19.96 11.42 -5.09
N GLU A 164 -19.47 12.19 -6.05
CA GLU A 164 -19.34 11.76 -7.44
C GLU A 164 -18.36 10.59 -7.58
N GLU A 165 -18.68 9.72 -8.50
CA GLU A 165 -17.80 8.60 -8.86
C GLU A 165 -16.51 9.08 -9.50
N GLY A 166 -15.46 8.26 -9.37
CA GLY A 166 -14.22 8.48 -10.10
C GLY A 166 -14.45 8.36 -11.60
N LYS A 167 -13.78 9.21 -12.36
CA LYS A 167 -13.84 9.26 -13.82
C LYS A 167 -12.54 8.71 -14.41
N LYS A 168 -12.65 7.91 -15.48
CA LYS A 168 -11.48 7.53 -16.27
C LYS A 168 -10.91 8.78 -16.93
N LEU A 169 -9.68 9.10 -16.59
CA LEU A 169 -8.94 10.21 -17.16
C LEU A 169 -8.36 9.84 -18.52
N THR A 170 -7.69 8.67 -18.58
CA THR A 170 -7.03 8.19 -19.79
C THR A 170 -6.72 6.69 -19.71
N GLU A 171 -6.34 6.11 -20.84
CA GLU A 171 -5.72 4.78 -20.95
C GLU A 171 -4.36 4.96 -21.65
N ILE A 172 -3.34 4.30 -21.15
CA ILE A 172 -1.99 4.34 -21.72
C ILE A 172 -1.47 2.92 -21.96
N PRO A 173 -0.72 2.69 -23.06
CA PRO A 173 -0.21 1.36 -23.42
C PRO A 173 1.10 1.02 -22.68
N TYR A 174 1.07 1.08 -21.34
CA TYR A 174 2.24 0.84 -20.50
C TYR A 174 1.83 0.20 -19.18
N ASP A 175 2.73 -0.61 -18.63
CA ASP A 175 2.61 -1.13 -17.25
C ASP A 175 3.23 -0.15 -16.26
N ILE A 176 2.42 0.51 -15.45
CA ILE A 176 2.86 1.59 -14.55
C ILE A 176 3.39 1.01 -13.25
N ARG A 177 4.59 1.45 -12.87
CA ARG A 177 5.24 1.09 -11.61
C ARG A 177 5.04 2.12 -10.52
N ASN A 178 5.11 3.40 -10.85
CA ASN A 178 4.92 4.47 -9.88
C ASN A 178 4.20 5.65 -10.50
N MET A 179 3.63 6.48 -9.64
CA MET A 179 2.92 7.69 -10.00
C MET A 179 3.20 8.80 -8.98
N CYS A 180 3.45 9.99 -9.49
CA CYS A 180 3.61 11.20 -8.70
C CYS A 180 2.96 12.38 -9.43
N ILE A 181 2.50 13.39 -8.71
CA ILE A 181 1.89 14.59 -9.30
C ILE A 181 2.71 15.81 -8.94
N ILE A 182 3.06 16.57 -9.98
CA ILE A 182 3.78 17.85 -9.85
C ILE A 182 3.05 18.90 -10.67
N LYS A 183 2.54 19.92 -10.00
CA LYS A 183 1.77 21.01 -10.64
C LYS A 183 0.62 20.42 -11.50
N ASP A 184 0.69 20.62 -12.80
CA ASP A 184 -0.31 20.16 -13.78
C ASP A 184 0.13 18.91 -14.54
N GLU A 185 1.04 18.13 -13.96
CA GLU A 185 1.61 16.95 -14.62
C GLU A 185 1.49 15.72 -13.72
N ILE A 186 1.15 14.58 -14.34
CA ILE A 186 1.26 13.25 -13.76
C ILE A 186 2.55 12.64 -14.30
N ILE A 187 3.45 12.34 -13.39
CA ILE A 187 4.73 11.70 -13.69
C ILE A 187 4.60 10.21 -13.37
N LEU A 188 4.86 9.39 -14.35
CA LEU A 188 4.77 7.94 -14.24
C LEU A 188 6.13 7.31 -14.53
N THR A 189 6.46 6.26 -13.81
CA THR A 189 7.47 5.31 -14.28
C THR A 189 6.78 4.05 -14.77
N ALA A 190 7.24 3.50 -15.87
CA ALA A 190 6.64 2.37 -16.55
C ALA A 190 7.68 1.35 -16.95
N ASP A 191 7.28 0.08 -16.97
CA ASP A 191 8.09 -0.97 -17.55
C ASP A 191 7.89 -1.04 -19.04
N ARG A 192 8.99 -1.15 -19.76
CA ARG A 192 9.07 -1.48 -21.18
C ARG A 192 9.71 -2.85 -21.32
N PHE A 193 8.91 -3.82 -21.75
CA PHE A 193 9.37 -5.18 -21.99
C PHE A 193 9.94 -5.24 -23.44
N GLU A 194 11.25 -5.41 -23.57
CA GLU A 194 11.88 -5.67 -24.87
C GLU A 194 11.78 -7.15 -25.22
N ASP A 195 11.93 -8.02 -24.21
CA ASP A 195 11.65 -9.44 -24.24
C ASP A 195 11.28 -9.95 -22.82
N LEU A 196 11.17 -11.26 -22.61
CA LEU A 196 10.79 -11.84 -21.31
C LEU A 196 11.82 -11.62 -20.19
N VAL A 197 13.03 -11.19 -20.52
CA VAL A 197 14.16 -11.04 -19.58
C VAL A 197 14.62 -9.59 -19.49
N ASN A 198 14.49 -8.83 -20.58
CA ASN A 198 14.98 -7.47 -20.67
C ASN A 198 13.85 -6.47 -20.39
N ILE A 199 13.75 -6.07 -19.13
CA ILE A 199 12.87 -5.00 -18.69
C ILE A 199 13.67 -3.71 -18.65
N LYS A 200 13.11 -2.63 -19.17
CA LYS A 200 13.66 -1.27 -19.14
C LYS A 200 12.64 -0.34 -18.51
N SER A 201 13.10 0.79 -18.01
CA SER A 201 12.21 1.79 -17.42
C SER A 201 12.02 2.97 -18.33
N ASP A 202 10.78 3.37 -18.51
CA ASP A 202 10.39 4.59 -19.20
C ASP A 202 9.78 5.58 -18.21
N ILE A 203 9.97 6.88 -18.48
CA ILE A 203 9.28 7.95 -17.76
C ILE A 203 8.26 8.57 -18.69
N ILE A 204 7.02 8.64 -18.22
CA ILE A 204 5.90 9.17 -18.99
C ILE A 204 5.36 10.39 -18.23
N ILE A 205 5.19 11.47 -18.95
CA ILE A 205 4.60 12.71 -18.43
C ILE A 205 3.26 12.93 -19.10
N LEU A 206 2.20 13.03 -18.29
CA LEU A 206 0.86 13.33 -18.76
C LEU A 206 0.42 14.71 -18.28
N ASP A 207 -0.44 15.33 -19.05
CA ASP A 207 -1.21 16.46 -18.59
C ASP A 207 -2.26 16.00 -17.58
N LYS A 208 -2.28 16.59 -16.39
CA LYS A 208 -3.14 16.17 -15.26
C LYS A 208 -4.63 16.35 -15.55
N ASN A 209 -4.99 17.33 -16.37
CA ASN A 209 -6.38 17.67 -16.61
C ASN A 209 -6.98 16.89 -17.77
N THR A 210 -6.18 16.60 -18.79
CA THR A 210 -6.64 15.95 -20.02
C THR A 210 -6.23 14.49 -20.14
N GLY A 211 -5.25 14.03 -19.35
CA GLY A 211 -4.66 12.71 -19.47
C GLY A 211 -3.81 12.49 -20.73
N LYS A 212 -3.57 13.53 -21.53
CA LYS A 212 -2.76 13.41 -22.76
C LYS A 212 -1.29 13.22 -22.42
N ILE A 213 -0.64 12.30 -23.12
CA ILE A 213 0.81 12.13 -23.04
C ILE A 213 1.49 13.37 -23.60
N LYS A 214 2.28 14.05 -22.78
CA LYS A 214 3.12 15.18 -23.16
C LYS A 214 4.51 14.72 -23.61
N LYS A 215 5.05 13.68 -22.93
CA LYS A 215 6.41 13.23 -23.13
C LYS A 215 6.58 11.77 -22.72
N VAL A 216 7.40 11.04 -23.44
CA VAL A 216 7.92 9.72 -23.06
C VAL A 216 9.44 9.75 -23.18
N SER A 217 10.10 9.28 -22.14
CA SER A 217 11.55 9.26 -22.04
C SER A 217 12.04 7.87 -21.75
N LYS A 218 12.87 7.35 -22.63
CA LYS A 218 13.44 6.00 -22.50
C LYS A 218 14.73 6.06 -21.69
N HIS A 219 14.86 5.17 -20.73
CA HIS A 219 16.05 5.02 -19.89
C HIS A 219 16.53 3.58 -19.95
N ASP A 220 17.45 3.32 -20.88
CA ASP A 220 17.92 1.95 -21.18
C ASP A 220 18.90 1.40 -20.14
N GLU A 221 19.49 2.28 -19.33
CA GLU A 221 20.41 1.91 -18.23
C GLU A 221 19.73 1.38 -16.98
N TYR A 222 18.42 1.61 -16.84
CA TYR A 222 17.65 1.14 -15.66
C TYR A 222 16.74 0.01 -16.05
N ILE A 223 16.78 -1.05 -15.25
CA ILE A 223 15.95 -2.24 -15.44
C ILE A 223 14.55 -1.99 -14.88
N GLU A 224 14.49 -1.48 -13.66
CA GLU A 224 13.24 -1.19 -12.97
C GLU A 224 13.38 0.06 -12.12
N THR A 225 12.25 0.71 -11.92
CA THR A 225 12.11 1.78 -10.94
C THR A 225 11.11 1.36 -9.89
N TYR A 226 11.49 1.52 -8.63
CA TYR A 226 10.61 1.28 -7.48
C TYR A 226 10.24 2.62 -6.87
N ASN A 227 9.64 2.64 -5.75
CA ASN A 227 9.25 3.80 -4.93
C ASN A 227 9.62 5.17 -5.52
N MET A 228 8.64 5.98 -5.77
CA MET A 228 8.81 7.37 -6.19
C MET A 228 8.27 8.28 -5.10
N ARG A 229 9.04 9.31 -4.74
CA ARG A 229 8.67 10.31 -3.74
C ARG A 229 9.01 11.70 -4.25
N LYS A 230 8.27 12.70 -3.79
CA LYS A 230 8.60 14.10 -4.03
C LYS A 230 8.82 14.80 -2.69
N ASP A 231 9.69 15.83 -2.71
CA ASP A 231 9.80 16.78 -1.62
C ASP A 231 8.85 17.97 -1.79
N ASN A 232 8.89 18.90 -0.85
CA ASN A 232 8.06 20.11 -0.87
C ASN A 232 8.46 21.09 -1.97
N GLU A 233 9.66 20.97 -2.53
CA GLU A 233 10.14 21.77 -3.66
C GLU A 233 9.79 21.14 -5.03
N ASN A 234 9.08 20.01 -5.03
CA ASN A 234 8.74 19.18 -6.18
C ASN A 234 9.93 18.52 -6.87
N ASN A 235 11.05 18.31 -6.16
CA ASN A 235 12.07 17.38 -6.64
C ASN A 235 11.54 15.95 -6.53
N ILE A 236 11.81 15.14 -7.53
CA ILE A 236 11.39 13.74 -7.55
C ILE A 236 12.60 12.86 -7.24
N TYR A 237 12.38 11.93 -6.33
CA TYR A 237 13.35 10.91 -5.98
C TYR A 237 12.77 9.55 -6.32
N VAL A 238 13.58 8.69 -6.89
CA VAL A 238 13.17 7.38 -7.38
C VAL A 238 14.23 6.34 -7.02
N GLU A 239 13.75 5.19 -6.66
CA GLU A 239 14.58 4.01 -6.45
C GLU A 239 14.79 3.33 -7.80
N THR A 240 16.05 3.11 -8.18
CA THR A 240 16.44 2.55 -9.48
C THR A 240 17.23 1.26 -9.31
N LEU A 241 16.95 0.26 -10.13
CA LEU A 241 17.77 -0.93 -10.26
C LEU A 241 18.65 -0.83 -11.49
N LYS A 242 19.94 -1.03 -11.28
CA LYS A 242 20.93 -1.16 -12.35
C LYS A 242 21.49 -2.57 -12.39
N ARG A 243 21.68 -3.11 -13.57
CA ARG A 243 22.30 -4.41 -13.75
C ARG A 243 23.78 -4.33 -13.37
N ARG A 244 24.22 -5.27 -12.55
CA ARG A 244 25.61 -5.34 -12.05
C ARG A 244 26.49 -6.16 -12.98
N LEU A 245 25.92 -7.18 -13.63
CA LEU A 245 26.63 -8.14 -14.45
C LEU A 245 26.46 -7.85 -15.93
N THR A 246 27.51 -8.12 -16.71
CA THR A 246 27.48 -8.14 -18.17
C THR A 246 26.73 -9.37 -18.67
N ASP A 247 26.25 -9.33 -19.93
CA ASP A 247 25.51 -10.45 -20.52
C ASP A 247 26.32 -11.77 -20.51
N GLU A 248 27.66 -11.71 -20.60
CA GLU A 248 28.57 -12.85 -20.52
C GLU A 248 28.62 -13.52 -19.14
N GLU A 249 28.26 -12.79 -18.08
CA GLU A 249 28.25 -13.30 -16.72
C GLU A 249 26.90 -13.95 -16.34
N LEU A 250 25.85 -13.72 -17.14
CA LEU A 250 24.52 -14.30 -16.92
C LEU A 250 24.43 -15.79 -17.30
N ASP A 251 25.32 -16.27 -18.16
CA ASP A 251 25.37 -17.67 -18.57
C ASP A 251 25.96 -18.60 -17.49
N LYS A 252 26.44 -18.03 -16.37
CA LYS A 252 26.91 -18.83 -15.23
C LYS A 252 25.73 -19.28 -14.37
N PRO A 253 25.79 -20.49 -13.76
CA PRO A 253 24.70 -20.99 -12.92
C PRO A 253 24.37 -19.97 -11.80
N LYS A 254 23.10 -19.61 -11.74
CA LYS A 254 22.54 -18.53 -10.93
C LYS A 254 22.95 -18.65 -9.47
N LYS A 255 23.77 -17.76 -9.00
CA LYS A 255 23.82 -17.34 -7.62
C LYS A 255 22.54 -16.54 -7.32
N GLU A 256 22.17 -16.46 -6.05
CA GLU A 256 20.90 -15.83 -5.62
C GLU A 256 20.65 -14.48 -6.30
N ASN A 257 19.40 -14.25 -6.71
CA ASN A 257 18.97 -13.07 -7.51
C ASN A 257 19.41 -11.70 -6.96
N ASN A 258 19.71 -11.59 -5.67
CA ASN A 258 20.13 -10.35 -5.01
C ASN A 258 21.56 -9.90 -5.37
N GLU A 259 22.38 -10.77 -6.00
CA GLU A 259 23.74 -10.43 -6.43
C GLU A 259 23.79 -9.83 -7.85
N LEU A 260 22.68 -9.85 -8.59
CA LEU A 260 22.64 -9.46 -9.99
C LEU A 260 22.42 -7.94 -10.21
N TYR A 261 21.92 -7.24 -9.19
CA TYR A 261 21.49 -5.87 -9.32
C TYR A 261 21.96 -5.00 -8.16
N ASP A 262 22.29 -3.77 -8.46
CA ASP A 262 22.51 -2.72 -7.48
C ASP A 262 21.31 -1.78 -7.46
N ARG A 263 20.86 -1.45 -6.25
CA ARG A 263 19.76 -0.54 -6.01
C ARG A 263 20.30 0.81 -5.56
N TYR A 264 19.93 1.86 -6.30
CA TYR A 264 20.33 3.22 -6.01
C TYR A 264 19.13 4.10 -5.76
N ILE A 265 19.33 5.17 -5.02
CA ILE A 265 18.37 6.26 -4.91
C ILE A 265 18.85 7.38 -5.81
N SER A 266 17.98 7.80 -6.70
CA SER A 266 18.31 8.77 -7.76
C SER A 266 17.34 9.94 -7.75
N LYS A 267 17.79 11.09 -8.21
CA LYS A 267 16.95 12.27 -8.47
C LYS A 267 16.53 12.27 -9.93
N LEU A 268 15.24 12.41 -10.17
CA LEU A 268 14.66 12.52 -11.49
C LEU A 268 14.46 13.98 -11.86
N ASN A 269 15.08 14.43 -12.93
CA ASN A 269 14.81 15.73 -13.53
C ASN A 269 13.90 15.57 -14.76
N ILE A 270 12.64 15.97 -14.62
CA ILE A 270 11.62 15.83 -15.68
C ILE A 270 11.82 16.80 -16.85
N TYR A 271 12.54 17.90 -16.66
CA TYR A 271 12.72 18.93 -17.68
C TYR A 271 13.81 18.54 -18.70
N ASN A 272 14.97 18.10 -18.21
CA ASN A 272 16.09 17.67 -19.06
C ASN A 272 16.15 16.15 -19.28
N ASN A 273 15.26 15.39 -18.63
CA ASN A 273 15.16 13.93 -18.79
C ASN A 273 16.35 13.14 -18.25
N THR A 274 16.92 13.61 -17.16
CA THR A 274 18.02 12.90 -16.53
C THR A 274 17.56 12.20 -15.25
N ILE A 275 18.14 11.04 -14.98
CA ILE A 275 18.11 10.38 -13.68
C ILE A 275 19.55 10.40 -13.18
N GLU A 276 19.76 11.00 -12.04
CA GLU A 276 21.09 11.18 -11.45
C GLU A 276 21.15 10.50 -10.09
N ASP A 277 22.11 9.60 -9.91
CA ASP A 277 22.31 8.94 -8.63
C ASP A 277 22.67 9.99 -7.57
N ILE A 278 22.02 9.91 -6.41
CA ILE A 278 22.33 10.80 -5.29
C ILE A 278 23.70 10.41 -4.72
N VAL A 279 24.54 11.40 -4.52
CA VAL A 279 25.84 11.23 -3.91
C VAL A 279 25.80 11.83 -2.50
N VAL A 280 26.13 11.03 -1.51
CA VAL A 280 26.21 11.41 -0.09
C VAL A 280 27.63 11.10 0.39
N ASP A 281 28.29 12.08 0.97
CA ASP A 281 29.67 11.96 1.46
C ASP A 281 30.63 11.34 0.40
N GLY A 282 30.43 11.70 -0.87
CA GLY A 282 31.24 11.24 -2.00
C GLY A 282 30.91 9.83 -2.52
N LYS A 283 29.90 9.17 -2.00
CA LYS A 283 29.45 7.85 -2.42
C LYS A 283 28.01 7.87 -2.95
N LYS A 284 27.73 7.05 -3.96
CA LYS A 284 26.35 6.87 -4.43
C LYS A 284 25.50 6.28 -3.32
N LEU A 285 24.33 6.87 -3.09
CA LEU A 285 23.38 6.38 -2.10
C LEU A 285 22.72 5.11 -2.59
N MET A 286 22.96 4.02 -1.90
CA MET A 286 22.37 2.71 -2.19
C MET A 286 21.25 2.39 -1.21
N GLY A 287 20.29 1.56 -1.66
CA GLY A 287 19.25 1.02 -0.80
C GLY A 287 17.83 1.41 -1.24
N ASN A 288 16.89 1.24 -0.32
CA ASN A 288 15.46 1.47 -0.51
C ASN A 288 15.10 2.90 -0.12
N LEU A 289 14.38 3.59 -0.98
CA LEU A 289 13.80 4.90 -0.68
C LEU A 289 12.52 4.73 0.14
N LEU A 290 12.60 5.04 1.41
CA LEU A 290 11.45 4.91 2.31
C LEU A 290 10.53 6.11 2.22
N ARG A 291 11.09 7.31 2.39
CA ARG A 291 10.33 8.57 2.45
C ARG A 291 11.21 9.77 2.14
N VAL A 292 10.57 10.84 1.70
CA VAL A 292 11.14 12.18 1.68
C VAL A 292 10.17 13.09 2.41
N GLU A 293 10.67 13.86 3.36
CA GLU A 293 9.88 14.78 4.16
C GLU A 293 10.71 16.04 4.42
N ASP A 294 10.19 17.20 4.06
CA ASP A 294 10.91 18.47 4.08
C ASP A 294 12.27 18.37 3.37
N LYS A 295 13.35 18.58 4.09
CA LYS A 295 14.72 18.48 3.58
C LYS A 295 15.38 17.12 3.83
N ASN A 296 14.68 16.18 4.46
CA ASN A 296 15.23 14.89 4.84
C ASN A 296 14.76 13.77 3.93
N MET A 297 15.70 12.95 3.52
CA MET A 297 15.43 11.66 2.90
C MET A 297 15.70 10.54 3.90
N TYR A 298 14.76 9.62 3.97
CA TYR A 298 14.84 8.42 4.79
C TYR A 298 15.07 7.21 3.88
N ALA A 299 16.15 6.50 4.12
CA ALA A 299 16.58 5.38 3.29
C ALA A 299 16.92 4.15 4.15
N TYR A 300 16.85 2.98 3.56
CA TYR A 300 17.33 1.75 4.16
C TYR A 300 18.32 1.06 3.22
N ASP A 301 19.56 0.98 3.68
CA ASP A 301 20.64 0.27 3.02
C ASP A 301 20.51 -1.22 3.35
N ASP A 302 20.05 -2.02 2.41
CA ASP A 302 19.81 -3.45 2.56
C ASP A 302 21.09 -4.29 2.55
N LYS A 303 22.23 -3.73 2.15
CA LYS A 303 23.55 -4.39 2.23
C LYS A 303 24.20 -4.24 3.59
N GLU A 304 24.00 -3.07 4.21
CA GLU A 304 24.57 -2.76 5.53
C GLU A 304 23.59 -2.99 6.68
N ASP A 305 22.32 -3.31 6.38
CA ASP A 305 21.20 -3.36 7.34
C ASP A 305 21.05 -2.06 8.12
N LYS A 306 21.20 -0.91 7.46
CA LYS A 306 21.18 0.39 8.11
C LYS A 306 20.03 1.26 7.66
N PHE A 307 19.31 1.80 8.61
CA PHE A 307 18.44 2.95 8.40
C PHE A 307 19.32 4.21 8.38
N LYS A 308 19.12 5.06 7.37
CA LYS A 308 19.90 6.28 7.13
C LYS A 308 18.95 7.48 6.97
N VAL A 309 19.36 8.62 7.50
CA VAL A 309 18.72 9.91 7.26
C VAL A 309 19.71 10.83 6.58
N ILE A 310 19.29 11.37 5.43
CA ILE A 310 20.12 12.21 4.58
C ILE A 310 19.52 13.62 4.57
N ASP A 311 20.32 14.62 4.90
CA ASP A 311 19.96 16.02 4.64
C ASP A 311 20.19 16.30 3.14
N LEU A 312 19.10 16.54 2.42
CA LEU A 312 19.11 16.73 0.95
C LEU A 312 19.73 18.05 0.53
N LYS A 313 19.73 19.05 1.42
CA LYS A 313 20.34 20.35 1.15
C LYS A 313 21.86 20.28 1.23
N GLU A 314 22.37 19.59 2.25
CA GLU A 314 23.80 19.44 2.50
C GLU A 314 24.40 18.21 1.80
N ASN A 315 23.58 17.31 1.23
CA ASN A 315 23.95 16.01 0.68
C ASN A 315 24.81 15.19 1.66
N LYS A 316 24.37 15.14 2.90
CA LYS A 316 25.13 14.55 4.00
C LYS A 316 24.28 13.56 4.80
N GLU A 317 24.86 12.44 5.21
CA GLU A 317 24.27 11.55 6.20
C GLU A 317 24.28 12.22 7.58
N VAL A 318 23.07 12.43 8.15
CA VAL A 318 22.90 13.08 9.46
C VAL A 318 22.57 12.09 10.57
N PHE A 319 22.15 10.89 10.19
CA PHE A 319 21.87 9.78 11.11
C PHE A 319 22.02 8.44 10.40
N SER A 320 22.55 7.46 11.12
CA SER A 320 22.62 6.07 10.66
C SER A 320 22.58 5.13 11.85
N GLU A 321 21.73 4.12 11.78
CA GLU A 321 21.64 3.07 12.81
C GLU A 321 21.34 1.72 12.17
N LYS A 322 22.00 0.67 12.68
CA LYS A 322 21.76 -0.71 12.24
C LYS A 322 20.38 -1.18 12.71
N ILE A 323 19.63 -1.79 11.78
CA ILE A 323 18.29 -2.34 12.02
C ILE A 323 18.35 -3.85 11.98
N ASP A 324 17.84 -4.51 13.04
CA ASP A 324 17.73 -5.96 13.07
C ASP A 324 16.46 -6.40 12.33
N GLY A 325 16.57 -6.65 11.04
CA GLY A 325 15.45 -7.01 10.16
C GLY A 325 15.33 -6.06 8.98
N TYR A 326 14.22 -6.15 8.24
CA TYR A 326 13.98 -5.31 7.08
C TYR A 326 12.79 -4.38 7.30
N ILE A 327 12.89 -3.16 6.77
CA ILE A 327 11.83 -2.15 6.88
C ILE A 327 10.75 -2.46 5.84
N ARG A 328 9.57 -2.86 6.31
CA ARG A 328 8.41 -3.21 5.46
C ARG A 328 7.64 -1.98 5.01
N SER A 329 7.45 -1.04 5.92
CA SER A 329 6.65 0.16 5.67
C SER A 329 7.02 1.26 6.64
N THR A 330 6.69 2.51 6.30
CA THR A 330 6.93 3.67 7.15
C THR A 330 5.68 4.55 7.20
N TYR A 331 5.45 5.18 8.34
CA TYR A 331 4.39 6.15 8.55
C TYR A 331 4.97 7.38 9.25
N PHE A 332 4.58 8.58 8.80
CA PHE A 332 5.09 9.83 9.36
C PHE A 332 3.99 10.62 10.05
N LYS A 333 4.21 11.01 11.31
CA LYS A 333 3.24 11.78 12.07
C LYS A 333 3.94 12.52 13.21
N ASP A 334 3.58 13.77 13.42
CA ASP A 334 4.03 14.60 14.55
C ASP A 334 5.57 14.61 14.70
N ASP A 335 6.29 14.87 13.59
CA ASP A 335 7.75 14.84 13.50
C ASP A 335 8.39 13.50 13.90
N LYS A 336 7.66 12.40 13.76
CA LYS A 336 8.14 11.05 14.03
C LYS A 336 7.95 10.16 12.82
N LEU A 337 8.97 9.38 12.50
CA LEU A 337 8.90 8.31 11.52
C LEU A 337 8.72 6.97 12.25
N TYR A 338 7.58 6.36 12.03
CA TYR A 338 7.26 5.01 12.51
C TYR A 338 7.70 4.01 11.44
N MET A 339 8.60 3.12 11.77
CA MET A 339 9.14 2.11 10.86
C MET A 339 8.69 0.73 11.29
N ASN A 340 8.01 0.02 10.41
CA ASN A 340 7.61 -1.37 10.64
C ASN A 340 8.73 -2.29 10.20
N ILE A 341 9.32 -2.99 11.15
CA ILE A 341 10.46 -3.88 10.96
C ILE A 341 9.96 -5.31 11.02
N GLY A 342 10.22 -6.08 9.96
CA GLY A 342 9.98 -7.52 9.93
C GLY A 342 11.27 -8.28 10.15
N THR A 343 11.23 -9.26 11.06
CA THR A 343 12.22 -10.33 11.16
C THR A 343 11.58 -11.63 10.70
N LYS A 344 12.28 -12.76 10.82
CA LYS A 344 11.74 -14.05 10.48
C LYS A 344 10.50 -14.40 11.31
N ASP A 345 10.51 -14.05 12.59
CA ASP A 345 9.52 -14.53 13.57
C ASP A 345 8.77 -13.39 14.28
N LYS A 346 9.12 -12.12 14.02
CA LYS A 346 8.59 -11.01 14.79
C LYS A 346 8.37 -9.76 13.95
N THR A 347 7.46 -8.92 14.41
CA THR A 347 7.24 -7.59 13.88
C THR A 347 7.53 -6.56 14.96
N TYR A 348 8.37 -5.58 14.63
CA TYR A 348 8.70 -4.46 15.49
C TYR A 348 8.25 -3.15 14.86
N MET A 349 8.04 -2.15 15.69
CA MET A 349 7.96 -0.76 15.27
C MET A 349 9.08 0.02 15.96
N TYR A 350 9.91 0.68 15.15
CA TYR A 350 10.90 1.63 15.61
C TYR A 350 10.36 3.02 15.36
N ILE A 351 10.51 3.90 16.32
CA ILE A 351 10.10 5.30 16.23
C ILE A 351 11.34 6.18 16.22
N TYR A 352 11.58 6.81 15.07
CA TYR A 352 12.60 7.81 14.92
C TYR A 352 11.99 9.21 15.11
N ASP A 353 12.56 9.99 16.01
CA ASP A 353 12.15 11.36 16.28
C ASP A 353 13.07 12.33 15.51
N VAL A 354 12.46 13.11 14.62
CA VAL A 354 13.17 14.02 13.72
C VAL A 354 13.83 15.17 14.48
N LYS A 355 13.20 15.66 15.55
CA LYS A 355 13.72 16.78 16.33
C LYS A 355 14.96 16.43 17.12
N THR A 356 14.98 15.24 17.69
CA THR A 356 16.12 14.76 18.49
C THR A 356 17.14 13.98 17.68
N ASN A 357 16.80 13.64 16.43
CA ASN A 357 17.61 12.85 15.51
C ASN A 357 18.01 11.49 16.12
N LYS A 358 17.06 10.75 16.70
CA LYS A 358 17.30 9.48 17.40
C LYS A 358 16.14 8.52 17.23
N ILE A 359 16.44 7.22 17.31
CA ILE A 359 15.42 6.21 17.57
C ILE A 359 15.07 6.26 19.05
N ILE A 360 13.83 6.65 19.37
CA ILE A 360 13.36 6.88 20.74
C ILE A 360 12.61 5.69 21.31
N GLU A 361 12.10 4.80 20.46
CA GLU A 361 11.34 3.64 20.90
C GLU A 361 11.54 2.46 19.94
N LYS A 362 11.64 1.25 20.50
CA LYS A 362 11.64 -0.03 19.78
C LYS A 362 10.61 -0.93 20.46
N LYS A 363 9.56 -1.29 19.76
CA LYS A 363 8.43 -2.02 20.31
C LYS A 363 8.11 -3.27 19.50
N GLU A 364 7.98 -4.41 20.17
CA GLU A 364 7.53 -5.67 19.58
C GLU A 364 6.00 -5.73 19.54
N PHE A 365 5.46 -6.20 18.42
CA PHE A 365 4.02 -6.43 18.25
C PHE A 365 3.74 -7.90 17.96
N LYS A 366 2.77 -8.45 18.67
CA LYS A 366 2.27 -9.80 18.45
C LYS A 366 1.16 -9.77 17.39
N VAL A 367 1.55 -9.83 16.14
CA VAL A 367 0.68 -9.88 14.98
C VAL A 367 0.89 -11.17 14.21
N ASP A 368 0.03 -11.47 13.23
CA ASP A 368 0.12 -12.70 12.44
C ASP A 368 1.45 -12.74 11.66
N GLU A 369 2.36 -13.64 12.04
CA GLU A 369 3.73 -13.74 11.52
C GLU A 369 3.77 -14.17 10.03
N ASN A 370 2.72 -14.86 9.57
CA ASN A 370 2.62 -15.33 8.19
C ASN A 370 2.08 -14.26 7.23
N ARG A 371 1.91 -13.00 7.68
CA ARG A 371 1.35 -11.92 6.91
C ARG A 371 2.26 -10.71 6.88
N ASP A 372 2.17 -9.96 5.80
CA ASP A 372 2.75 -8.62 5.78
C ASP A 372 1.95 -7.72 6.71
N ASN A 373 2.64 -7.16 7.70
CA ASN A 373 2.04 -6.29 8.69
C ASN A 373 2.51 -4.84 8.50
N THR A 374 1.56 -3.92 8.38
CA THR A 374 1.79 -2.48 8.44
C THR A 374 1.12 -1.93 9.69
N ILE A 375 1.91 -1.35 10.59
CA ILE A 375 1.42 -0.84 11.88
C ILE A 375 1.60 0.67 11.92
N PHE A 376 0.58 1.38 12.38
CA PHE A 376 0.62 2.83 12.55
C PHE A 376 -0.18 3.27 13.78
N PRO A 377 0.20 4.40 14.41
CA PRO A 377 -0.49 4.93 15.57
C PRO A 377 -1.83 5.57 15.18
N ILE A 378 -2.80 5.47 16.07
CA ILE A 378 -4.06 6.23 16.04
C ILE A 378 -4.10 7.22 17.20
N THR A 379 -4.87 8.27 17.06
CA THR A 379 -4.99 9.35 18.09
C THR A 379 -6.31 9.28 18.81
#